data_6b5a5d1344d3a664eb7c02aab052c733
#
_entry.id   6b5a5d1344d3a664eb7c02aab052c733
#
_cell.length_a   1.000
_cell.length_b   1.000
_cell.length_c   1.000
_cell.angle_alpha   90.00
_cell.angle_beta   90.00
_cell.angle_gamma   90.00
#
_symmetry.space_group_name_H-M   'P 1'
#
loop_
_entity.id
_entity.type
_entity.pdbx_description
1 polymer ?
#
loop_
_entity_poly.entity_id
_entity_poly.type
_entity_poly.pdbx_seq_one_letter_code
_entity_poly.pdbx_strand_id
1 'polypeptide(L)'
;LVHTGLKDPSSVNDDVLREYRLWLNRQSTGNNRATGDTLKKKTQNYYLIALRAFLKYMAKRGIKTLPSDAIELAKTGERSLDLITEEELRRLFKAPEGDKDSEKRARGKAILELLFSTGLRVSELCSLTRDIDLHADELSIRGKGGKVRVVFLSDEAKKSLREYLALRKDMDDALFVKVGNEKAKTESEGLTRRSIERVVKYYATKAGISKKV
;
A
#
# COMPACT_ATOMS: atom_id res chain seq x y z
N LEU A 1 -18.50 -20.65 -9.33
CA LEU A 1 -19.87 -21.19 -9.35
C LEU A 1 -20.76 -20.40 -10.32
N VAL A 2 -20.74 -19.08 -10.30
CA VAL A 2 -21.62 -18.26 -11.19
C VAL A 2 -21.34 -18.51 -12.67
N HIS A 3 -20.07 -18.67 -13.08
CA HIS A 3 -19.70 -18.88 -14.47
C HIS A 3 -19.83 -20.32 -14.96
N THR A 4 -19.80 -21.30 -14.05
CA THR A 4 -19.91 -22.72 -14.42
C THR A 4 -21.33 -23.25 -14.29
N GLY A 5 -22.28 -22.43 -13.80
CA GLY A 5 -23.66 -22.85 -13.55
C GLY A 5 -23.83 -23.92 -12.46
N LEU A 6 -22.76 -24.25 -11.73
CA LEU A 6 -22.79 -25.24 -10.68
C LEU A 6 -23.63 -24.78 -9.50
N LYS A 7 -24.65 -25.55 -9.18
CA LYS A 7 -25.54 -25.30 -8.03
C LYS A 7 -25.10 -26.02 -6.77
N ASP A 8 -24.33 -27.09 -6.90
CA ASP A 8 -23.91 -27.95 -5.80
C ASP A 8 -22.37 -28.02 -5.70
N PRO A 9 -21.79 -27.75 -4.54
CA PRO A 9 -20.35 -27.91 -4.29
C PRO A 9 -19.82 -29.33 -4.51
N SER A 10 -20.63 -30.34 -4.36
CA SER A 10 -20.28 -31.77 -4.62
C SER A 10 -19.96 -32.02 -6.09
N SER A 11 -20.45 -31.16 -6.99
CA SER A 11 -20.18 -31.24 -8.43
C SER A 11 -18.80 -30.68 -8.84
N VAL A 12 -18.03 -30.15 -7.91
CA VAL A 12 -16.68 -29.67 -8.19
C VAL A 12 -15.74 -30.87 -8.37
N ASN A 13 -15.29 -31.08 -9.58
CA ASN A 13 -14.34 -32.13 -9.98
C ASN A 13 -13.09 -31.49 -10.66
N ASP A 14 -12.17 -32.33 -11.13
CA ASP A 14 -10.93 -31.88 -11.77
C ASP A 14 -11.17 -31.08 -13.06
N ASP A 15 -12.19 -31.45 -13.85
CA ASP A 15 -12.52 -30.71 -15.09
C ASP A 15 -13.01 -29.30 -14.78
N VAL A 16 -13.89 -29.16 -13.79
CA VAL A 16 -14.35 -27.84 -13.30
C VAL A 16 -13.18 -27.00 -12.77
N LEU A 17 -12.26 -27.63 -12.05
CA LEU A 17 -11.07 -26.93 -11.56
C LEU A 17 -10.19 -26.46 -12.72
N ARG A 18 -10.00 -27.30 -13.74
CA ARG A 18 -9.25 -26.97 -14.96
C ARG A 18 -9.89 -25.80 -15.71
N GLU A 19 -11.20 -25.84 -15.92
CA GLU A 19 -11.92 -24.75 -16.56
C GLU A 19 -11.80 -23.44 -15.77
N TYR A 20 -11.91 -23.52 -14.45
CA TYR A 20 -11.74 -22.35 -13.59
C TYR A 20 -10.34 -21.74 -13.69
N ARG A 21 -9.28 -22.57 -13.75
CA ARG A 21 -7.90 -22.11 -13.96
C ARG A 21 -7.73 -21.42 -15.32
N LEU A 22 -8.31 -22.00 -16.38
CA LEU A 22 -8.29 -21.39 -17.72
C LEU A 22 -9.04 -20.07 -17.74
N TRP A 23 -10.18 -20.01 -17.07
CA TRP A 23 -10.92 -18.76 -16.92
C TRP A 23 -10.13 -17.70 -16.16
N LEU A 24 -9.53 -18.02 -15.02
CA LEU A 24 -8.67 -17.10 -14.26
C LEU A 24 -7.50 -16.58 -15.12
N ASN A 25 -6.90 -17.43 -15.92
CA ASN A 25 -5.77 -17.03 -16.77
C ASN A 25 -6.18 -16.04 -17.87
N ARG A 26 -7.43 -16.07 -18.30
CA ARG A 26 -7.99 -15.17 -19.32
C ARG A 26 -8.54 -13.86 -18.75
N GLN A 27 -8.65 -13.74 -17.41
CA GLN A 27 -9.17 -12.51 -16.81
C GLN A 27 -8.15 -11.38 -16.91
N SER A 28 -8.59 -10.23 -17.38
CA SER A 28 -7.81 -9.00 -17.35
C SER A 28 -7.94 -8.30 -15.99
N THR A 29 -6.90 -7.59 -15.55
CA THR A 29 -7.01 -6.69 -14.40
C THR A 29 -7.79 -5.44 -14.80
N GLY A 30 -8.73 -5.00 -13.95
CA GLY A 30 -9.65 -3.90 -14.26
C GLY A 30 -8.99 -2.58 -14.70
N ASN A 31 -7.75 -2.32 -14.30
CA ASN A 31 -6.98 -1.13 -14.71
C ASN A 31 -6.18 -1.34 -16.02
N ASN A 32 -6.04 -2.56 -16.52
CA ASN A 32 -5.14 -2.91 -17.63
C ASN A 32 -5.91 -3.49 -18.84
N ARG A 33 -7.21 -3.20 -18.97
CA ARG A 33 -7.99 -3.62 -20.15
C ARG A 33 -7.37 -3.14 -21.47
N ALA A 34 -6.69 -2.00 -21.44
CA ALA A 34 -6.03 -1.42 -22.62
C ALA A 34 -4.68 -2.09 -22.96
N THR A 35 -4.00 -2.77 -22.00
CA THR A 35 -2.68 -3.39 -22.19
C THR A 35 -2.76 -4.88 -22.47
N GLY A 36 -3.94 -5.51 -22.41
CA GLY A 36 -4.11 -6.94 -22.60
C GLY A 36 -3.52 -7.84 -21.51
N ASP A 37 -3.03 -7.24 -20.41
CA ASP A 37 -2.41 -7.98 -19.31
C ASP A 37 -3.45 -8.83 -18.57
N THR A 38 -3.17 -10.12 -18.45
CA THR A 38 -3.96 -11.07 -17.67
C THR A 38 -3.56 -11.07 -16.19
N LEU A 39 -4.36 -11.73 -15.35
CA LEU A 39 -4.07 -11.88 -13.93
C LEU A 39 -2.72 -12.55 -13.71
N LYS A 40 -1.85 -11.91 -12.91
CA LYS A 40 -0.55 -12.48 -12.52
C LYS A 40 -0.73 -13.79 -11.74
N LYS A 41 0.19 -14.74 -11.89
CA LYS A 41 0.18 -16.05 -11.20
C LYS A 41 -0.05 -15.91 -9.68
N LYS A 42 0.53 -14.90 -9.02
CA LYS A 42 0.28 -14.65 -7.58
C LYS A 42 -1.19 -14.35 -7.28
N THR A 43 -1.86 -13.57 -8.12
CA THR A 43 -3.28 -13.25 -7.98
C THR A 43 -4.14 -14.48 -8.27
N GLN A 44 -3.81 -15.27 -9.29
CA GLN A 44 -4.48 -16.54 -9.57
C GLN A 44 -4.35 -17.50 -8.38
N ASN A 45 -3.16 -17.65 -7.80
CA ASN A 45 -2.93 -18.46 -6.60
C ASN A 45 -3.79 -17.98 -5.42
N TYR A 46 -3.98 -16.68 -5.25
CA TYR A 46 -4.84 -16.14 -4.19
C TYR A 46 -6.28 -16.66 -4.30
N TYR A 47 -6.84 -16.68 -5.51
CA TYR A 47 -8.19 -17.25 -5.75
C TYR A 47 -8.22 -18.76 -5.54
N LEU A 48 -7.17 -19.49 -5.95
CA LEU A 48 -7.07 -20.93 -5.74
C LEU A 48 -6.91 -21.29 -4.26
N ILE A 49 -6.22 -20.48 -3.46
CA ILE A 49 -6.13 -20.65 -2.00
C ILE A 49 -7.51 -20.48 -1.36
N ALA A 50 -8.30 -19.50 -1.80
CA ALA A 50 -9.67 -19.33 -1.31
C ALA A 50 -10.55 -20.57 -1.64
N LEU A 51 -10.40 -21.11 -2.86
CA LEU A 51 -11.11 -22.35 -3.25
C LEU A 51 -10.66 -23.55 -2.41
N ARG A 52 -9.36 -23.71 -2.16
CA ARG A 52 -8.84 -24.75 -1.24
C ARG A 52 -9.48 -24.66 0.15
N ALA A 53 -9.53 -23.45 0.71
CA ALA A 53 -10.12 -23.22 2.03
C ALA A 53 -11.61 -23.58 2.04
N PHE A 54 -12.34 -23.23 0.98
CA PHE A 54 -13.74 -23.57 0.81
C PHE A 54 -13.96 -25.10 0.74
N LEU A 55 -13.24 -25.81 -0.11
CA LEU A 55 -13.37 -27.28 -0.23
C LEU A 55 -13.00 -27.98 1.10
N LYS A 56 -11.94 -27.50 1.78
CA LYS A 56 -11.59 -28.02 3.11
C LYS A 56 -12.70 -27.80 4.14
N TYR A 57 -13.37 -26.66 4.09
CA TYR A 57 -14.52 -26.37 4.96
C TYR A 57 -15.70 -27.31 4.67
N MET A 58 -16.00 -27.54 3.38
CA MET A 58 -17.08 -28.45 2.97
C MET A 58 -16.80 -29.90 3.42
N ALA A 59 -15.57 -30.39 3.21
CA ALA A 59 -15.15 -31.70 3.65
C ALA A 59 -15.30 -31.89 5.18
N LYS A 60 -14.96 -30.86 5.98
CA LYS A 60 -15.17 -30.88 7.43
C LYS A 60 -16.66 -31.02 7.84
N ARG A 61 -17.57 -30.64 6.96
CA ARG A 61 -19.03 -30.79 7.16
C ARG A 61 -19.60 -32.07 6.57
N GLY A 62 -18.74 -33.00 6.17
CA GLY A 62 -19.17 -34.29 5.59
C GLY A 62 -19.69 -34.19 4.16
N ILE A 63 -19.54 -33.03 3.50
CA ILE A 63 -19.95 -32.89 2.11
C ILE A 63 -18.83 -33.40 1.22
N LYS A 64 -19.14 -34.38 0.39
CA LYS A 64 -18.19 -34.98 -0.55
C LYS A 64 -17.84 -33.94 -1.65
N THR A 65 -16.58 -33.58 -1.75
CA THR A 65 -16.06 -32.64 -2.74
C THR A 65 -14.70 -33.10 -3.24
N LEU A 66 -14.17 -32.44 -4.27
CA LEU A 66 -12.77 -32.60 -4.67
C LEU A 66 -11.85 -32.36 -3.45
N PRO A 67 -10.86 -33.23 -3.19
CA PRO A 67 -9.89 -33.02 -2.13
C PRO A 67 -9.18 -31.66 -2.29
N SER A 68 -9.06 -30.91 -1.20
CA SER A 68 -8.41 -29.58 -1.26
C SER A 68 -6.97 -29.63 -1.79
N ASP A 69 -6.30 -30.76 -1.59
CA ASP A 69 -4.89 -30.96 -1.99
C ASP A 69 -4.73 -31.20 -3.50
N ALA A 70 -5.81 -31.57 -4.21
CA ALA A 70 -5.84 -31.65 -5.67
C ALA A 70 -5.63 -30.27 -6.33
N ILE A 71 -5.84 -29.17 -5.58
CA ILE A 71 -5.59 -27.82 -6.11
C ILE A 71 -4.12 -27.47 -5.95
N GLU A 72 -3.31 -27.73 -6.95
CA GLU A 72 -1.92 -27.26 -6.97
C GLU A 72 -1.83 -25.76 -7.24
N LEU A 73 -0.89 -25.08 -6.58
CA LEU A 73 -0.60 -23.66 -6.81
C LEU A 73 0.55 -23.52 -7.80
N ALA A 74 0.45 -22.54 -8.69
CA ALA A 74 1.51 -22.24 -9.62
C ALA A 74 2.78 -21.78 -8.87
N LYS A 75 3.94 -22.32 -9.26
CA LYS A 75 5.22 -21.83 -8.77
C LYS A 75 5.38 -20.36 -9.18
N THR A 76 5.61 -19.50 -8.20
CA THR A 76 5.89 -18.06 -8.42
C THR A 76 7.36 -17.83 -8.18
N GLY A 77 8.02 -17.11 -9.10
CA GLY A 77 9.42 -16.72 -8.91
C GLY A 77 9.62 -15.92 -7.62
N GLU A 78 10.82 -15.99 -7.09
CA GLU A 78 11.25 -15.16 -5.97
C GLU A 78 11.12 -13.67 -6.33
N ARG A 79 10.76 -12.86 -5.37
CA ARG A 79 10.69 -11.42 -5.54
C ARG A 79 12.09 -10.84 -5.31
N SER A 80 12.79 -10.47 -6.37
CA SER A 80 13.91 -9.56 -6.22
C SER A 80 13.37 -8.18 -5.79
N LEU A 81 13.89 -7.65 -4.69
CA LEU A 81 13.64 -6.28 -4.28
C LEU A 81 14.71 -5.41 -4.94
N ASP A 82 14.26 -4.53 -5.81
CA ASP A 82 15.12 -3.49 -6.38
C ASP A 82 15.15 -2.32 -5.39
N LEU A 83 16.07 -2.42 -4.42
CA LEU A 83 16.22 -1.43 -3.35
C LEU A 83 16.89 -0.17 -3.92
N ILE A 84 16.47 0.99 -3.42
CA ILE A 84 17.12 2.26 -3.71
C ILE A 84 18.52 2.29 -3.10
N THR A 85 19.49 2.86 -3.83
CA THR A 85 20.86 3.02 -3.33
C THR A 85 20.95 4.22 -2.38
N GLU A 86 22.04 4.32 -1.63
CA GLU A 86 22.28 5.45 -0.74
C GLU A 86 22.31 6.79 -1.51
N GLU A 87 22.89 6.79 -2.70
CA GLU A 87 22.94 7.95 -3.56
C GLU A 87 21.56 8.35 -4.08
N GLU A 88 20.73 7.39 -4.49
CA GLU A 88 19.34 7.63 -4.88
C GLU A 88 18.53 8.18 -3.69
N LEU A 89 18.75 7.65 -2.49
CA LEU A 89 18.13 8.13 -1.27
C LEU A 89 18.50 9.58 -0.96
N ARG A 90 19.78 9.95 -1.07
CA ARG A 90 20.23 11.33 -0.90
C ARG A 90 19.58 12.27 -1.90
N ARG A 91 19.45 11.87 -3.17
CA ARG A 91 18.73 12.64 -4.20
C ARG A 91 17.25 12.79 -3.87
N LEU A 92 16.63 11.73 -3.35
CA LEU A 92 15.22 11.76 -2.93
C LEU A 92 14.97 12.81 -1.85
N PHE A 93 15.80 12.85 -0.80
CA PHE A 93 15.69 13.84 0.29
C PHE A 93 15.94 15.29 -0.16
N LYS A 94 16.75 15.49 -1.18
CA LYS A 94 16.98 16.83 -1.77
C LYS A 94 15.87 17.26 -2.73
N ALA A 95 15.11 16.33 -3.30
CA ALA A 95 14.12 16.63 -4.33
C ALA A 95 13.05 17.67 -3.92
N PRO A 96 12.57 17.74 -2.65
CA PRO A 96 11.66 18.78 -2.20
C PRO A 96 12.23 20.21 -2.29
N GLU A 97 13.53 20.41 -2.18
CA GLU A 97 14.17 21.73 -2.25
C GLU A 97 13.88 22.47 -3.56
N GLY A 98 13.60 21.74 -4.63
CA GLY A 98 13.21 22.29 -5.93
C GLY A 98 11.74 22.77 -6.00
N ASP A 99 10.94 22.71 -4.95
CA ASP A 99 9.59 23.25 -4.94
C ASP A 99 9.57 24.72 -4.55
N LYS A 100 8.88 25.55 -5.34
CA LYS A 100 8.78 27.01 -5.12
C LYS A 100 7.93 27.35 -3.89
N ASP A 101 6.89 26.56 -3.63
CA ASP A 101 5.99 26.72 -2.48
C ASP A 101 6.68 26.19 -1.23
N SER A 102 6.88 27.06 -0.23
CA SER A 102 7.59 26.73 1.02
C SER A 102 6.85 25.69 1.87
N GLU A 103 5.52 25.79 1.95
CA GLU A 103 4.70 24.84 2.72
C GLU A 103 4.73 23.46 2.03
N LYS A 104 4.62 23.42 0.71
CA LYS A 104 4.68 22.17 -0.07
C LYS A 104 6.05 21.49 0.03
N ARG A 105 7.13 22.30 -0.04
CA ARG A 105 8.50 21.85 0.16
C ARG A 105 8.69 21.22 1.54
N ALA A 106 8.30 21.93 2.60
CA ALA A 106 8.44 21.48 3.98
C ALA A 106 7.60 20.22 4.24
N ARG A 107 6.35 20.18 3.75
CA ARG A 107 5.50 18.98 3.83
C ARG A 107 6.16 17.78 3.15
N GLY A 108 6.67 17.96 1.95
CA GLY A 108 7.31 16.88 1.19
C GLY A 108 8.52 16.32 1.93
N LYS A 109 9.38 17.20 2.46
CA LYS A 109 10.54 16.81 3.25
C LYS A 109 10.12 16.06 4.51
N ALA A 110 9.15 16.58 5.27
CA ALA A 110 8.66 15.95 6.50
C ALA A 110 8.06 14.56 6.25
N ILE A 111 7.31 14.36 5.15
CA ILE A 111 6.76 13.05 4.77
C ILE A 111 7.90 12.06 4.50
N LEU A 112 8.90 12.43 3.71
CA LEU A 112 10.01 11.55 3.35
C LEU A 112 10.86 11.17 4.58
N GLU A 113 11.24 12.15 5.39
CA GLU A 113 12.04 11.95 6.60
C GLU A 113 11.29 11.08 7.62
N LEU A 114 10.01 11.33 7.84
CA LEU A 114 9.21 10.56 8.78
C LEU A 114 9.02 9.10 8.32
N LEU A 115 8.75 8.87 7.04
CA LEU A 115 8.63 7.52 6.49
C LEU A 115 9.95 6.74 6.62
N PHE A 116 11.08 7.39 6.34
CA PHE A 116 12.40 6.78 6.42
C PHE A 116 12.79 6.45 7.86
N SER A 117 12.62 7.41 8.76
CA SER A 117 12.98 7.27 10.17
C SER A 117 12.18 6.16 10.86
N THR A 118 10.87 6.06 10.59
CA THR A 118 9.95 5.24 11.36
C THR A 118 9.53 3.94 10.69
N GLY A 119 9.68 3.83 9.37
CA GLY A 119 9.14 2.70 8.60
C GLY A 119 7.62 2.54 8.71
N LEU A 120 6.88 3.63 8.92
CA LEU A 120 5.42 3.63 9.01
C LEU A 120 4.78 3.12 7.72
N ARG A 121 3.69 2.37 7.88
CA ARG A 121 2.81 2.12 6.73
C ARG A 121 2.12 3.42 6.33
N VAL A 122 1.85 3.57 5.04
CA VAL A 122 1.18 4.78 4.53
C VAL A 122 -0.14 5.07 5.28
N SER A 123 -0.90 4.02 5.63
CA SER A 123 -2.14 4.18 6.40
C SER A 123 -1.90 4.67 7.84
N GLU A 124 -0.80 4.26 8.47
CA GLU A 124 -0.42 4.71 9.80
C GLU A 124 0.04 6.17 9.76
N LEU A 125 0.83 6.54 8.74
CA LEU A 125 1.21 7.93 8.50
C LEU A 125 -0.01 8.84 8.35
N CYS A 126 -1.03 8.41 7.59
CA CYS A 126 -2.26 9.18 7.39
C CYS A 126 -3.13 9.32 8.66
N SER A 127 -2.92 8.48 9.67
CA SER A 127 -3.65 8.54 10.93
C SER A 127 -2.98 9.37 12.02
N LEU A 128 -1.80 9.92 11.75
CA LEU A 128 -1.11 10.79 12.69
C LEU A 128 -1.77 12.16 12.77
N THR A 129 -1.78 12.70 13.98
CA THR A 129 -2.30 14.04 14.29
C THR A 129 -1.17 15.05 14.48
N ARG A 130 -1.51 16.34 14.39
CA ARG A 130 -0.56 17.45 14.59
C ARG A 130 0.01 17.51 16.03
N ASP A 131 -0.65 16.85 16.99
CA ASP A 131 -0.25 16.80 18.40
C ASP A 131 0.86 15.76 18.66
N ILE A 132 1.59 15.38 17.62
CA ILE A 132 2.75 14.49 17.76
C ILE A 132 3.80 15.12 18.69
N ASP A 133 4.24 14.36 19.70
CA ASP A 133 5.32 14.80 20.60
C ASP A 133 6.68 14.76 19.88
N LEU A 134 7.17 15.93 19.52
CA LEU A 134 8.47 16.11 18.87
C LEU A 134 9.64 16.27 19.86
N HIS A 135 9.41 16.19 21.18
CA HIS A 135 10.45 16.14 22.20
C HIS A 135 10.88 14.69 22.47
N ALA A 136 9.97 13.74 22.36
CA ALA A 136 10.26 12.33 22.49
C ALA A 136 11.05 11.81 21.26
N ASP A 137 11.91 10.82 21.52
CA ASP A 137 12.66 10.12 20.46
C ASP A 137 11.88 8.94 19.89
N GLU A 138 10.75 8.63 20.48
CA GLU A 138 9.92 7.48 20.12
C GLU A 138 8.45 7.85 20.01
N LEU A 139 7.73 7.09 19.17
CA LEU A 139 6.32 7.26 18.92
C LEU A 139 5.61 5.90 18.97
N SER A 140 4.52 5.82 19.73
CA SER A 140 3.69 4.62 19.80
C SER A 140 2.66 4.59 18.67
N ILE A 141 2.72 3.57 17.82
CA ILE A 141 1.85 3.42 16.65
C ILE A 141 0.95 2.21 16.83
N ARG A 142 -0.36 2.42 16.67
CA ARG A 142 -1.34 1.34 16.62
C ARG A 142 -1.45 0.79 15.21
N GLY A 143 -0.98 -0.44 15.01
CA GLY A 143 -0.99 -1.14 13.72
C GLY A 143 -2.21 -2.04 13.51
N LYS A 144 -2.10 -2.91 12.50
CA LYS A 144 -3.15 -3.89 12.15
C LYS A 144 -3.49 -4.80 13.34
N GLY A 145 -4.80 -4.95 13.61
CA GLY A 145 -5.29 -5.78 14.71
C GLY A 145 -5.14 -5.13 16.09
N GLY A 146 -4.96 -3.81 16.17
CA GLY A 146 -4.86 -3.07 17.44
C GLY A 146 -3.50 -3.21 18.16
N LYS A 147 -2.54 -3.92 17.57
CA LYS A 147 -1.19 -4.07 18.15
C LYS A 147 -0.45 -2.74 18.14
N VAL A 148 0.07 -2.35 19.30
CA VAL A 148 0.92 -1.17 19.44
C VAL A 148 2.38 -1.56 19.25
N ARG A 149 3.12 -0.73 18.51
CA ARG A 149 4.56 -0.81 18.41
C ARG A 149 5.19 0.56 18.58
N VAL A 150 6.38 0.60 19.11
CA VAL A 150 7.21 1.79 19.19
C VAL A 150 8.02 1.94 17.91
N VAL A 151 8.14 3.15 17.42
CA VAL A 151 9.02 3.55 16.31
C VAL A 151 9.85 4.75 16.75
N PHE A 152 11.05 4.91 16.19
CA PHE A 152 11.96 5.98 16.59
C PHE A 152 11.90 7.15 15.60
N LEU A 153 11.99 8.36 16.12
CA LEU A 153 12.06 9.61 15.39
C LEU A 153 13.51 10.09 15.34
N SER A 154 14.09 10.19 14.14
CA SER A 154 15.40 10.82 13.95
C SER A 154 15.30 12.34 14.17
N ASP A 155 16.44 12.98 14.48
CA ASP A 155 16.50 14.43 14.64
C ASP A 155 16.10 15.15 13.36
N GLU A 156 16.46 14.60 12.19
CA GLU A 156 16.06 15.13 10.87
C GLU A 156 14.55 15.08 10.67
N ALA A 157 13.92 13.97 11.06
CA ALA A 157 12.46 13.84 10.99
C ALA A 157 11.78 14.85 11.93
N LYS A 158 12.23 14.97 13.17
CA LYS A 158 11.71 15.96 14.13
C LYS A 158 11.89 17.38 13.63
N LYS A 159 13.07 17.73 13.11
CA LYS A 159 13.35 19.04 12.52
C LYS A 159 12.43 19.35 11.35
N SER A 160 12.31 18.43 10.41
CA SER A 160 11.47 18.62 9.22
C SER A 160 9.98 18.74 9.57
N LEU A 161 9.51 18.03 10.60
CA LEU A 161 8.16 18.16 11.11
C LEU A 161 7.92 19.53 11.77
N ARG A 162 8.86 20.01 12.59
CA ARG A 162 8.76 21.36 13.20
C ARG A 162 8.71 22.44 12.12
N GLU A 163 9.58 22.37 11.11
CA GLU A 163 9.59 23.30 9.98
C GLU A 163 8.25 23.29 9.22
N TYR A 164 7.69 22.12 8.97
CA TYR A 164 6.40 21.99 8.30
C TYR A 164 5.25 22.54 9.15
N LEU A 165 5.16 22.15 10.42
CA LEU A 165 4.10 22.58 11.31
C LEU A 165 4.11 24.09 11.55
N ALA A 166 5.29 24.73 11.59
CA ALA A 166 5.42 26.19 11.70
C ALA A 166 4.89 26.95 10.47
N LEU A 167 4.86 26.32 9.30
CA LEU A 167 4.34 26.92 8.07
C LEU A 167 2.84 26.71 7.87
N ARG A 168 2.23 25.78 8.60
CA ARG A 168 0.79 25.50 8.52
C ARG A 168 -0.03 26.64 9.09
N LYS A 169 -1.10 26.99 8.37
CA LYS A 169 -2.05 28.05 8.77
C LYS A 169 -3.47 27.52 8.99
N ASP A 170 -3.69 26.24 8.77
CA ASP A 170 -4.98 25.57 8.96
C ASP A 170 -5.12 25.03 10.39
N MET A 171 -6.35 24.65 10.75
CA MET A 171 -6.72 24.13 12.07
C MET A 171 -7.03 22.62 12.04
N ASP A 172 -6.69 21.93 10.95
CA ASP A 172 -6.93 20.49 10.81
C ASP A 172 -6.07 19.68 11.79
N ASP A 173 -6.67 18.68 12.42
CA ASP A 173 -5.98 17.79 13.36
C ASP A 173 -5.03 16.82 12.68
N ALA A 174 -5.24 16.50 11.39
CA ALA A 174 -4.35 15.60 10.68
C ALA A 174 -2.94 16.17 10.57
N LEU A 175 -1.91 15.32 10.75
CA LEU A 175 -0.52 15.75 10.66
C LEU A 175 -0.18 16.31 9.28
N PHE A 176 -0.64 15.69 8.20
CA PHE A 176 -0.38 16.13 6.83
C PHE A 176 -1.66 16.51 6.10
N VAL A 177 -1.71 17.73 5.58
CA VAL A 177 -2.87 18.32 4.90
C VAL A 177 -2.55 18.72 3.46
N LYS A 178 -3.59 19.05 2.70
CA LYS A 178 -3.45 19.62 1.35
C LYS A 178 -2.89 21.05 1.42
N VAL A 179 -2.06 21.45 0.44
CA VAL A 179 -1.41 22.76 0.38
C VAL A 179 -1.85 23.50 -0.87
N GLY A 180 -1.96 24.83 -0.78
CA GLY A 180 -2.27 25.70 -1.90
C GLY A 180 -3.70 25.60 -2.39
N ASN A 181 -3.92 25.65 -3.70
CA ASN A 181 -5.23 25.59 -4.34
C ASN A 181 -5.97 24.27 -4.12
N GLU A 182 -5.27 23.25 -3.61
CA GLU A 182 -5.88 22.00 -3.18
C GLU A 182 -6.82 22.19 -1.99
N LYS A 183 -6.61 23.29 -1.21
CA LYS A 183 -7.44 23.65 -0.04
C LYS A 183 -8.85 24.09 -0.42
N ALA A 184 -9.06 24.58 -1.64
CA ALA A 184 -10.29 25.27 -2.04
C ALA A 184 -11.47 24.33 -2.36
N LYS A 185 -11.31 23.03 -2.32
CA LYS A 185 -12.30 22.07 -2.85
C LYS A 185 -12.93 21.11 -1.86
N THR A 186 -12.49 21.05 -0.61
CA THR A 186 -13.07 20.13 0.38
C THR A 186 -12.82 20.66 1.79
N GLU A 187 -13.80 20.46 2.67
CA GLU A 187 -13.60 20.50 4.11
C GLU A 187 -12.30 19.79 4.46
N SER A 188 -11.51 20.42 5.34
CA SER A 188 -10.16 20.04 5.69
C SER A 188 -10.09 18.57 6.10
N GLU A 189 -9.63 17.77 5.20
CA GLU A 189 -9.31 16.37 5.47
C GLU A 189 -7.81 16.17 5.27
N GLY A 190 -7.19 15.42 6.17
CA GLY A 190 -5.81 15.00 6.07
C GLY A 190 -5.51 14.33 4.72
N LEU A 191 -4.24 14.23 4.36
CA LEU A 191 -3.83 13.55 3.12
C LEU A 191 -4.26 12.09 3.13
N THR A 192 -4.89 11.65 2.04
CA THR A 192 -5.22 10.25 1.83
C THR A 192 -3.97 9.42 1.49
N ARG A 193 -4.04 8.09 1.69
CA ARG A 193 -2.97 7.16 1.27
C ARG A 193 -2.52 7.42 -0.17
N ARG A 194 -3.46 7.57 -1.09
CA ARG A 194 -3.16 7.84 -2.50
C ARG A 194 -2.44 9.18 -2.71
N SER A 195 -2.75 10.18 -1.87
CA SER A 195 -2.07 11.47 -1.91
C SER A 195 -0.62 11.34 -1.44
N ILE A 196 -0.36 10.62 -0.35
CA ILE A 196 1.01 10.35 0.13
C ILE A 196 1.81 9.56 -0.92
N GLU A 197 1.24 8.49 -1.48
CA GLU A 197 1.88 7.70 -2.55
C GLU A 197 2.25 8.58 -3.76
N ARG A 198 1.38 9.54 -4.14
CA ARG A 198 1.67 10.50 -5.21
C ARG A 198 2.80 11.46 -4.85
N VAL A 199 2.86 11.94 -3.61
CA VAL A 199 3.93 12.82 -3.13
C VAL A 199 5.27 12.10 -3.20
N VAL A 200 5.36 10.88 -2.68
CA VAL A 200 6.59 10.08 -2.72
C VAL A 200 7.01 9.80 -4.16
N LYS A 201 6.07 9.37 -5.01
CA LYS A 201 6.34 9.13 -6.43
C LYS A 201 6.80 10.38 -7.18
N TYR A 202 6.20 11.53 -6.89
CA TYR A 202 6.58 12.81 -7.50
C TYR A 202 8.03 13.16 -7.19
N TYR A 203 8.46 13.06 -5.92
CA TYR A 203 9.84 13.32 -5.54
C TYR A 203 10.81 12.25 -6.03
N ALA A 204 10.40 10.98 -6.07
CA ALA A 204 11.20 9.93 -6.67
C ALA A 204 11.48 10.20 -8.17
N THR A 205 10.45 10.60 -8.90
CA THR A 205 10.61 10.99 -10.32
C THR A 205 11.53 12.20 -10.48
N LYS A 206 11.37 13.24 -9.63
CA LYS A 206 12.28 14.40 -9.62
C LYS A 206 13.72 14.02 -9.30
N ALA A 207 13.93 13.04 -8.44
CA ALA A 207 15.25 12.52 -8.07
C ALA A 207 15.86 11.58 -9.14
N GLY A 208 15.16 11.32 -10.25
CA GLY A 208 15.60 10.40 -11.30
C GLY A 208 15.59 8.94 -10.88
N ILE A 209 14.71 8.57 -9.95
CA ILE A 209 14.56 7.18 -9.47
C ILE A 209 13.49 6.48 -10.30
N SER A 210 13.92 5.53 -11.16
CA SER A 210 13.03 4.76 -12.03
C SER A 210 12.42 3.54 -11.35
N LYS A 211 12.97 3.14 -10.21
CA LYS A 211 12.50 1.99 -9.41
C LYS A 211 11.10 2.25 -8.85
N LYS A 212 10.37 1.19 -8.55
CA LYS A 212 9.09 1.31 -7.84
C LYS A 212 9.34 1.71 -6.38
N VAL A 213 9.15 2.97 -6.12
CA VAL A 213 9.15 3.55 -4.77
C VAL A 213 7.72 3.53 -4.24
#